data_e46198f0080600e9987b4687ba288e55
#
_entry.id   e46198f0080600e9987b4687ba288e55
#
_cell.length_a   1.000
_cell.length_b   1.000
_cell.length_c   1.000
_cell.angle_alpha   90.00
_cell.angle_beta   90.00
_cell.angle_gamma   90.00
#
_symmetry.space_group_name_H-M   'P 1'
#
loop_
_entity.id
_entity.type
_entity.pdbx_description
1 polymer ?
#
loop_
_entity_poly.entity_id
_entity_poly.type
_entity_poly.pdbx_seq_one_letter_code
_entity_poly.pdbx_strand_id
1 'polypeptide(L)'
;MDEIKITLGDLKSRRSILQGLGVAAVGISLAGLGACGKGGGDKGAAPGASAKIAPTGEEPKLNFYNWDTYIGETTLDDFKAASGTAVNMSLFATNDELFAKLRAGNPGFDVIVPSNDFVERMAPAGMIVPLDHKLIPNMKNIDPAFIDVAYDPGRKYSMPYTWLVLGIGYRKSKVKSVPDSWKPLFDSDEYKGRISLLSEAGDLFRLYGKYLGKSVNDLTPADIATIEKMMIKQKPFVKAFHEDNGQDLLGKGEVDLVLEYNGDIAQLMTEDDDVDFVVPKEGSQLNSDTLCIPKGAPHPKNAHAFINYLLDAEVGKKITETILYPTPNAAAKALMPAEYKNNPVIFPPAAAMAKCEYAKFRPDMQPLYEEAFTRVRAS
;
A
#
# COMPACT_ATOMS: atom_id res chain seq x y z
N MET A 1 7.82 -26.31 -31.63
CA MET A 1 7.11 -25.88 -30.42
C MET A 1 8.12 -25.05 -29.64
N ASP A 2 8.16 -23.76 -29.95
CA ASP A 2 9.13 -22.86 -29.36
C ASP A 2 8.52 -22.27 -28.09
N GLU A 3 9.16 -22.55 -26.95
CA GLU A 3 8.83 -21.95 -25.68
C GLU A 3 9.22 -20.46 -25.71
N ILE A 4 8.22 -19.59 -25.62
CA ILE A 4 8.45 -18.15 -25.41
C ILE A 4 8.84 -17.98 -23.95
N LYS A 5 10.13 -17.86 -23.66
CA LYS A 5 10.65 -17.37 -22.40
C LYS A 5 10.45 -15.86 -22.35
N ILE A 6 9.41 -15.42 -21.65
CA ILE A 6 9.28 -14.01 -21.22
C ILE A 6 10.16 -13.87 -19.98
N THR A 7 11.32 -13.26 -20.16
CA THR A 7 12.18 -12.85 -19.06
C THR A 7 11.64 -11.54 -18.46
N LEU A 8 11.58 -11.44 -17.13
CA LEU A 8 11.20 -10.26 -16.34
C LEU A 8 12.00 -8.96 -16.67
N GLY A 9 12.90 -9.02 -17.64
CA GLY A 9 13.76 -7.90 -18.06
C GLY A 9 13.14 -6.86 -19.00
N ASP A 10 11.87 -7.01 -19.41
CA ASP A 10 11.25 -6.08 -20.39
C ASP A 10 10.38 -4.97 -19.77
N LEU A 11 10.33 -4.89 -18.44
CA LEU A 11 9.71 -3.77 -17.74
C LEU A 11 10.72 -2.62 -17.62
N LYS A 12 10.62 -1.64 -18.49
CA LYS A 12 11.50 -0.45 -18.49
C LYS A 12 11.31 0.33 -17.18
N SER A 13 12.41 0.56 -16.47
CA SER A 13 12.50 1.41 -15.28
C SER A 13 11.88 2.80 -15.51
N ARG A 14 11.08 3.27 -14.56
CA ARG A 14 10.35 4.56 -14.59
C ARG A 14 11.27 5.79 -14.75
N ARG A 15 12.57 5.68 -14.50
CA ARG A 15 13.55 6.79 -14.64
C ARG A 15 13.86 7.20 -16.06
N SER A 16 13.54 6.40 -17.10
CA SER A 16 13.86 6.72 -18.50
C SER A 16 12.80 7.56 -19.23
N ILE A 17 11.64 7.83 -18.64
CA ILE A 17 10.52 8.54 -19.30
C ILE A 17 10.58 10.07 -19.13
N LEU A 18 11.33 10.60 -18.17
CA LEU A 18 11.40 12.04 -17.89
C LEU A 18 12.44 12.83 -18.72
N GLN A 19 13.14 12.23 -19.68
CA GLN A 19 14.14 12.93 -20.49
C GLN A 19 13.81 13.05 -21.99
N GLY A 20 12.56 12.89 -22.42
CA GLY A 20 12.23 12.86 -23.83
C GLY A 20 10.99 13.64 -24.26
N LEU A 21 10.80 14.89 -23.85
CA LEU A 21 9.78 15.79 -24.44
C LEU A 21 10.42 16.98 -25.13
N GLY A 22 10.71 16.78 -26.40
CA GLY A 22 11.10 17.82 -27.37
C GLY A 22 10.30 17.67 -28.67
N VAL A 23 9.30 18.49 -28.80
CA VAL A 23 8.68 19.07 -30.02
C VAL A 23 8.77 18.32 -31.36
N ALA A 24 7.62 17.97 -31.94
CA ALA A 24 7.32 18.26 -33.35
C ALA A 24 5.79 18.13 -33.64
N ALA A 25 5.19 19.25 -33.93
CA ALA A 25 3.88 19.36 -34.57
C ALA A 25 4.04 19.31 -36.08
N VAL A 26 3.21 18.54 -36.80
CA VAL A 26 2.70 18.91 -38.16
C VAL A 26 1.45 18.06 -38.42
N GLY A 27 0.36 18.73 -38.79
CA GLY A 27 -0.90 18.13 -39.17
C GLY A 27 -0.91 17.63 -40.61
N ILE A 28 -2.03 17.01 -40.95
CA ILE A 28 -2.80 17.21 -42.21
C ILE A 28 -4.05 16.33 -42.16
N SER A 29 -5.16 16.98 -42.48
CA SER A 29 -6.49 16.42 -42.73
C SER A 29 -6.56 15.59 -44.02
N LEU A 30 -7.52 14.65 -44.13
CA LEU A 30 -8.52 14.70 -45.21
C LEU A 30 -9.52 13.55 -45.14
N ALA A 31 -10.72 13.87 -45.53
CA ALA A 31 -11.96 13.13 -45.52
C ALA A 31 -12.02 11.95 -46.53
N GLY A 32 -12.90 11.00 -46.25
CA GLY A 32 -13.36 9.99 -47.23
C GLY A 32 -14.65 9.34 -46.78
N LEU A 33 -15.73 9.66 -47.48
CA LEU A 33 -17.09 9.16 -47.35
C LEU A 33 -17.25 7.71 -47.85
N GLY A 34 -18.13 6.97 -47.19
CA GLY A 34 -19.04 6.07 -47.88
C GLY A 34 -18.85 4.56 -47.66
N ALA A 35 -19.79 3.89 -47.03
CA ALA A 35 -20.73 2.95 -47.61
C ALA A 35 -21.33 2.02 -46.52
N CYS A 36 -22.65 1.92 -46.57
CA CYS A 36 -23.46 0.96 -45.80
C CYS A 36 -23.17 -0.48 -46.19
N GLY A 37 -23.02 -1.37 -45.19
CA GLY A 37 -23.05 -2.82 -45.40
C GLY A 37 -23.57 -3.49 -44.10
N LYS A 38 -24.82 -3.98 -44.16
CA LYS A 38 -25.41 -4.88 -43.16
C LYS A 38 -24.65 -6.22 -43.16
N GLY A 39 -24.16 -6.64 -42.01
CA GLY A 39 -23.67 -7.98 -41.76
C GLY A 39 -23.56 -8.18 -40.26
N GLY A 40 -24.52 -8.92 -39.69
CA GLY A 40 -24.44 -9.36 -38.30
C GLY A 40 -23.28 -10.35 -38.13
N GLY A 41 -22.38 -10.01 -37.23
CA GLY A 41 -21.31 -10.86 -36.77
C GLY A 41 -20.99 -10.40 -35.36
N ASP A 42 -21.18 -11.30 -34.43
CA ASP A 42 -20.80 -11.17 -33.03
C ASP A 42 -19.33 -10.80 -32.97
N LYS A 43 -19.02 -9.52 -32.77
CA LYS A 43 -17.66 -9.07 -32.53
C LYS A 43 -17.40 -9.25 -31.05
N GLY A 44 -16.70 -10.33 -30.70
CA GLY A 44 -16.07 -10.46 -29.41
C GLY A 44 -15.41 -9.14 -29.02
N ALA A 45 -15.76 -8.62 -27.86
CA ALA A 45 -15.18 -7.41 -27.31
C ALA A 45 -13.66 -7.56 -27.25
N ALA A 46 -12.94 -6.55 -27.72
CA ALA A 46 -11.49 -6.50 -27.61
C ALA A 46 -11.11 -6.58 -26.11
N PRO A 47 -10.08 -7.37 -25.72
CA PRO A 47 -9.62 -7.41 -24.35
C PRO A 47 -9.10 -6.03 -23.96
N GLY A 48 -9.71 -5.38 -22.95
CA GLY A 48 -9.18 -4.15 -22.37
C GLY A 48 -10.07 -2.91 -22.32
N ALA A 49 -11.29 -2.92 -22.88
CA ALA A 49 -12.22 -1.82 -22.71
C ALA A 49 -13.00 -2.01 -21.40
N SER A 50 -12.60 -1.33 -20.32
CA SER A 50 -13.40 -1.22 -19.11
C SER A 50 -14.83 -0.78 -19.47
N ALA A 51 -15.83 -1.43 -18.88
CA ALA A 51 -17.24 -1.06 -19.10
C ALA A 51 -17.44 0.42 -18.75
N LYS A 52 -18.20 1.15 -19.58
CA LYS A 52 -18.50 2.57 -19.31
C LYS A 52 -19.23 2.70 -17.97
N ILE A 53 -18.72 3.60 -17.14
CA ILE A 53 -19.31 3.95 -15.84
C ILE A 53 -20.32 5.08 -16.10
N ALA A 54 -21.54 4.91 -15.62
CA ALA A 54 -22.58 5.92 -15.76
C ALA A 54 -22.19 7.23 -15.00
N PRO A 55 -22.49 8.41 -15.56
CA PRO A 55 -22.26 9.68 -14.88
C PRO A 55 -22.99 9.74 -13.53
N THR A 56 -22.32 10.21 -12.49
CA THR A 56 -22.87 10.34 -11.13
C THR A 56 -23.75 11.58 -10.93
N GLY A 57 -23.68 12.53 -11.87
CA GLY A 57 -24.33 13.84 -11.78
C GLY A 57 -23.56 14.86 -10.93
N GLU A 58 -22.37 14.52 -10.43
CA GLU A 58 -21.45 15.43 -9.76
C GLU A 58 -20.46 16.05 -10.77
N GLU A 59 -19.71 17.08 -10.34
CA GLU A 59 -18.60 17.62 -11.13
C GLU A 59 -17.64 16.46 -11.51
N PRO A 60 -17.17 16.36 -12.78
CA PRO A 60 -16.39 15.22 -13.25
C PRO A 60 -14.93 15.27 -12.77
N LYS A 61 -14.74 15.35 -11.45
CA LYS A 61 -13.45 15.30 -10.78
C LYS A 61 -13.52 14.53 -9.48
N LEU A 62 -12.36 14.06 -9.01
CA LEU A 62 -12.16 13.33 -7.77
C LEU A 62 -10.78 13.67 -7.22
N ASN A 63 -10.67 13.91 -5.92
CA ASN A 63 -9.42 14.14 -5.24
C ASN A 63 -9.10 12.89 -4.40
N PHE A 64 -8.03 12.20 -4.79
CA PHE A 64 -7.55 10.96 -4.18
C PHE A 64 -6.29 11.23 -3.35
N TYR A 65 -6.28 10.86 -2.07
CA TYR A 65 -5.13 11.02 -1.17
C TYR A 65 -4.58 9.64 -0.83
N ASN A 66 -3.42 9.33 -1.36
CA ASN A 66 -2.84 7.98 -1.41
C ASN A 66 -1.36 7.99 -0.97
N TRP A 67 -0.82 6.81 -0.76
CA TRP A 67 0.60 6.55 -0.58
C TRP A 67 1.37 6.70 -1.90
N ASP A 68 2.69 6.87 -1.83
CA ASP A 68 3.54 6.84 -3.02
C ASP A 68 3.60 5.42 -3.61
N THR A 69 3.87 5.31 -4.90
CA THR A 69 3.97 4.04 -5.67
C THR A 69 2.82 3.04 -5.48
N TYR A 70 1.63 3.50 -5.09
CA TYR A 70 0.54 2.65 -4.56
C TYR A 70 -0.71 2.66 -5.42
N ILE A 71 -0.55 2.71 -6.75
CA ILE A 71 -1.62 2.62 -7.76
C ILE A 71 -1.05 2.08 -9.07
N GLY A 72 -1.87 1.43 -9.90
CA GLY A 72 -1.46 0.97 -11.23
C GLY A 72 -1.17 2.14 -12.18
N GLU A 73 -0.19 1.97 -13.06
CA GLU A 73 0.34 3.04 -13.92
C GLU A 73 -0.72 3.77 -14.74
N THR A 74 -1.71 3.05 -15.26
CA THR A 74 -2.77 3.61 -16.12
C THR A 74 -4.12 3.75 -15.41
N THR A 75 -4.21 3.33 -14.13
CA THR A 75 -5.50 3.19 -13.42
C THR A 75 -6.30 4.47 -13.39
N LEU A 76 -5.67 5.62 -13.18
CA LEU A 76 -6.36 6.91 -13.08
C LEU A 76 -6.85 7.39 -14.46
N ASP A 77 -6.04 7.21 -15.50
CA ASP A 77 -6.42 7.54 -16.88
C ASP A 77 -7.49 6.58 -17.42
N ASP A 78 -7.39 5.29 -17.11
CA ASP A 78 -8.41 4.28 -17.45
C ASP A 78 -9.75 4.59 -16.77
N PHE A 79 -9.74 5.02 -15.50
CA PHE A 79 -10.95 5.48 -14.81
C PHE A 79 -11.55 6.71 -15.48
N LYS A 80 -10.72 7.70 -15.83
CA LYS A 80 -11.18 8.89 -16.57
C LYS A 80 -11.79 8.52 -17.91
N ALA A 81 -11.17 7.60 -18.66
CA ALA A 81 -11.70 7.15 -19.94
C ALA A 81 -13.05 6.41 -19.80
N ALA A 82 -13.21 5.63 -18.71
CA ALA A 82 -14.43 4.86 -18.44
C ALA A 82 -15.58 5.73 -17.90
N SER A 83 -15.30 6.72 -17.04
CA SER A 83 -16.29 7.50 -16.28
C SER A 83 -16.46 8.94 -16.76
N GLY A 84 -15.48 9.49 -17.45
CA GLY A 84 -15.37 10.93 -17.73
C GLY A 84 -14.82 11.75 -16.54
N THR A 85 -14.59 11.15 -15.36
CA THR A 85 -14.17 11.83 -14.14
C THR A 85 -12.64 11.85 -14.04
N ALA A 86 -12.04 13.03 -13.97
CA ALA A 86 -10.61 13.17 -13.76
C ALA A 86 -10.24 12.96 -12.28
N VAL A 87 -9.15 12.24 -12.01
CA VAL A 87 -8.64 12.01 -10.66
C VAL A 87 -7.40 12.85 -10.42
N ASN A 88 -7.43 13.69 -9.39
CA ASN A 88 -6.27 14.40 -8.88
C ASN A 88 -5.74 13.62 -7.68
N MET A 89 -4.57 12.98 -7.82
CA MET A 89 -3.92 12.27 -6.73
C MET A 89 -2.94 13.19 -6.00
N SER A 90 -2.99 13.16 -4.67
CA SER A 90 -2.01 13.73 -3.75
C SER A 90 -1.45 12.62 -2.88
N LEU A 91 -0.23 12.81 -2.37
CA LEU A 91 0.46 11.81 -1.57
C LEU A 91 0.58 12.23 -0.11
N PHE A 92 0.63 11.23 0.77
CA PHE A 92 1.06 11.37 2.16
C PHE A 92 2.07 10.27 2.49
N ALA A 93 2.89 10.53 3.49
CA ALA A 93 4.00 9.64 3.84
C ALA A 93 3.74 8.84 5.14
N THR A 94 2.79 9.27 5.97
CA THR A 94 2.43 8.57 7.21
C THR A 94 0.93 8.67 7.50
N ASN A 95 0.37 7.67 8.17
CA ASN A 95 -1.02 7.73 8.65
C ASN A 95 -1.26 8.91 9.61
N ASP A 96 -0.26 9.30 10.40
CA ASP A 96 -0.36 10.44 11.30
C ASP A 96 -0.47 11.77 10.53
N GLU A 97 0.23 11.93 9.40
CA GLU A 97 0.05 13.07 8.49
C GLU A 97 -1.38 13.13 7.95
N LEU A 98 -1.89 12.01 7.41
CA LEU A 98 -3.25 11.89 6.92
C LEU A 98 -4.27 12.25 8.00
N PHE A 99 -4.12 11.68 9.21
CA PHE A 99 -5.01 11.93 10.32
C PHE A 99 -4.98 13.39 10.77
N ALA A 100 -3.80 13.98 10.92
CA ALA A 100 -3.65 15.39 11.33
C ALA A 100 -4.32 16.34 10.32
N LYS A 101 -4.15 16.08 9.02
CA LYS A 101 -4.75 16.87 7.95
C LYS A 101 -6.28 16.82 7.98
N LEU A 102 -6.87 15.64 8.18
CA LEU A 102 -8.33 15.47 8.28
C LEU A 102 -8.91 15.99 9.60
N ARG A 103 -8.15 15.92 10.70
CA ARG A 103 -8.56 16.47 12.01
C ARG A 103 -8.72 17.98 11.95
N ALA A 104 -7.93 18.68 11.14
CA ALA A 104 -8.06 20.12 10.90
C ALA A 104 -9.27 20.48 10.02
N GLY A 105 -9.97 19.49 9.46
CA GLY A 105 -11.05 19.59 8.49
C GLY A 105 -10.60 19.04 7.14
N ASN A 106 -11.49 18.30 6.46
CA ASN A 106 -11.19 17.74 5.15
C ASN A 106 -10.91 18.87 4.13
N PRO A 107 -9.69 18.97 3.56
CA PRO A 107 -9.34 20.05 2.62
C PRO A 107 -9.91 19.82 1.21
N GLY A 108 -10.78 18.83 1.03
CA GLY A 108 -11.44 18.53 -0.25
C GLY A 108 -11.08 17.16 -0.83
N PHE A 109 -10.57 16.23 -0.05
CA PHE A 109 -10.38 14.84 -0.48
C PHE A 109 -11.72 14.11 -0.60
N ASP A 110 -11.82 13.25 -1.62
CA ASP A 110 -12.97 12.40 -1.89
C ASP A 110 -12.73 10.95 -1.47
N VAL A 111 -11.51 10.44 -1.69
CA VAL A 111 -11.07 9.10 -1.27
C VAL A 111 -9.70 9.20 -0.61
N ILE A 112 -9.53 8.47 0.47
CA ILE A 112 -8.29 8.37 1.25
C ILE A 112 -7.94 6.90 1.51
N VAL A 113 -6.68 6.61 1.82
CA VAL A 113 -6.17 5.23 2.00
C VAL A 113 -5.53 5.04 3.39
N PRO A 114 -6.29 5.09 4.49
CA PRO A 114 -5.75 4.82 5.82
C PRO A 114 -5.54 3.33 6.07
N SER A 115 -4.61 3.00 6.97
CA SER A 115 -4.46 1.66 7.52
C SER A 115 -5.58 1.32 8.52
N ASN A 116 -5.77 0.03 8.81
CA ASN A 116 -6.88 -0.50 9.60
C ASN A 116 -7.03 0.12 11.00
N ASP A 117 -5.94 0.34 11.73
CA ASP A 117 -5.99 0.95 13.07
C ASP A 117 -6.38 2.44 13.02
N PHE A 118 -6.07 3.14 11.92
CA PHE A 118 -6.58 4.48 11.67
C PHE A 118 -8.05 4.51 11.27
N VAL A 119 -8.60 3.46 10.63
CA VAL A 119 -10.05 3.31 10.47
C VAL A 119 -10.73 3.19 11.83
N GLU A 120 -10.20 2.37 12.76
CA GLU A 120 -10.68 2.27 14.13
C GLU A 120 -10.64 3.62 14.89
N ARG A 121 -9.66 4.47 14.59
CA ARG A 121 -9.50 5.82 15.16
C ARG A 121 -10.45 6.83 14.54
N MET A 122 -10.59 6.82 13.21
CA MET A 122 -11.33 7.84 12.44
C MET A 122 -12.85 7.63 12.47
N ALA A 123 -13.32 6.38 12.42
CA ALA A 123 -14.74 6.09 12.33
C ALA A 123 -15.53 6.57 13.58
N PRO A 124 -15.11 6.26 14.83
CA PRO A 124 -15.76 6.79 16.02
C PRO A 124 -15.63 8.31 16.16
N ALA A 125 -14.54 8.89 15.65
CA ALA A 125 -14.33 10.34 15.63
C ALA A 125 -15.20 11.07 14.57
N GLY A 126 -15.96 10.32 13.76
CA GLY A 126 -16.80 10.89 12.70
C GLY A 126 -16.01 11.57 11.59
N MET A 127 -14.77 11.15 11.35
CA MET A 127 -13.87 11.69 10.33
C MET A 127 -14.05 11.04 8.96
N ILE A 128 -14.59 9.82 8.92
CA ILE A 128 -14.97 9.08 7.72
C ILE A 128 -16.45 8.74 7.76
N VAL A 129 -17.07 8.55 6.59
CA VAL A 129 -18.52 8.30 6.48
C VAL A 129 -18.82 6.85 6.12
N PRO A 130 -20.00 6.30 6.52
CA PRO A 130 -20.42 4.99 6.08
C PRO A 130 -20.51 4.91 4.54
N LEU A 131 -20.06 3.80 3.99
CA LEU A 131 -20.14 3.50 2.56
C LEU A 131 -21.54 3.01 2.19
N ASP A 132 -22.07 3.45 1.05
CA ASP A 132 -23.26 2.86 0.43
C ASP A 132 -22.87 1.67 -0.44
N HIS A 133 -22.99 0.46 0.10
CA HIS A 133 -22.63 -0.78 -0.61
C HIS A 133 -23.44 -1.00 -1.89
N LYS A 134 -24.61 -0.36 -2.06
CA LYS A 134 -25.36 -0.43 -3.33
C LYS A 134 -24.62 0.24 -4.47
N LEU A 135 -23.74 1.20 -4.15
CA LEU A 135 -22.87 1.89 -5.12
C LEU A 135 -21.54 1.17 -5.34
N ILE A 136 -21.28 0.08 -4.59
CA ILE A 136 -20.03 -0.70 -4.66
C ILE A 136 -20.33 -2.19 -4.95
N PRO A 137 -20.99 -2.53 -6.07
CA PRO A 137 -21.32 -3.92 -6.39
C PRO A 137 -20.10 -4.84 -6.56
N ASN A 138 -18.91 -4.29 -6.83
CA ASN A 138 -17.66 -5.06 -6.93
C ASN A 138 -17.09 -5.50 -5.56
N MET A 139 -17.71 -5.11 -4.45
CA MET A 139 -17.44 -5.70 -3.12
C MET A 139 -17.54 -7.23 -3.14
N LYS A 140 -18.35 -7.82 -4.02
CA LYS A 140 -18.45 -9.27 -4.25
C LYS A 140 -17.15 -9.95 -4.66
N ASN A 141 -16.19 -9.18 -5.19
CA ASN A 141 -14.87 -9.68 -5.63
C ASN A 141 -13.89 -9.84 -4.47
N ILE A 142 -14.21 -9.29 -3.28
CA ILE A 142 -13.35 -9.37 -2.10
C ILE A 142 -13.46 -10.76 -1.47
N ASP A 143 -12.31 -11.30 -1.05
CA ASP A 143 -12.25 -12.56 -0.31
C ASP A 143 -13.09 -12.45 0.98
N PRO A 144 -13.98 -13.41 1.28
CA PRO A 144 -14.80 -13.42 2.47
C PRO A 144 -14.04 -13.18 3.79
N ALA A 145 -12.78 -13.60 3.86
CA ALA A 145 -11.93 -13.38 5.04
C ALA A 145 -11.68 -11.89 5.34
N PHE A 146 -11.85 -11.02 4.35
CA PHE A 146 -11.67 -9.57 4.50
C PHE A 146 -13.00 -8.80 4.62
N ILE A 147 -14.15 -9.46 4.67
CA ILE A 147 -15.45 -8.78 4.73
C ILE A 147 -15.84 -8.44 6.17
N ASP A 148 -15.81 -9.41 7.07
CA ASP A 148 -16.22 -9.22 8.48
C ASP A 148 -14.97 -9.17 9.37
N VAL A 149 -14.32 -8.03 9.39
CA VAL A 149 -13.09 -7.80 10.14
C VAL A 149 -13.35 -6.99 11.39
N ALA A 150 -12.59 -7.24 12.45
CA ALA A 150 -12.83 -6.65 13.77
C ALA A 150 -12.77 -5.11 13.77
N TYR A 151 -11.91 -4.50 12.96
CA TYR A 151 -11.74 -3.04 12.88
C TYR A 151 -12.84 -2.32 12.10
N ASP A 152 -13.58 -3.02 11.25
CA ASP A 152 -14.72 -2.47 10.49
C ASP A 152 -15.70 -3.59 10.11
N PRO A 153 -16.55 -4.06 11.06
CA PRO A 153 -17.48 -5.15 10.81
C PRO A 153 -18.43 -4.85 9.65
N GLY A 154 -18.50 -5.80 8.70
CA GLY A 154 -19.31 -5.67 7.49
C GLY A 154 -18.88 -4.60 6.54
N ARG A 155 -17.65 -4.06 6.65
CA ARG A 155 -17.11 -3.01 5.78
C ARG A 155 -17.98 -1.75 5.75
N LYS A 156 -18.42 -1.30 6.90
CA LYS A 156 -19.29 -0.14 7.02
C LYS A 156 -18.63 1.17 6.56
N TYR A 157 -17.34 1.34 6.83
CA TYR A 157 -16.61 2.59 6.60
C TYR A 157 -15.48 2.46 5.58
N SER A 158 -15.05 1.24 5.26
CA SER A 158 -13.86 1.01 4.47
C SER A 158 -14.01 -0.16 3.50
N MET A 159 -13.35 -0.10 2.34
CA MET A 159 -13.14 -1.27 1.47
C MET A 159 -11.67 -1.66 1.52
N PRO A 160 -11.33 -2.96 1.62
CA PRO A 160 -9.95 -3.38 1.67
C PRO A 160 -9.28 -3.12 0.32
N TYR A 161 -8.10 -2.51 0.35
CA TYR A 161 -7.30 -2.22 -0.83
C TYR A 161 -6.14 -3.20 -0.96
N THR A 162 -5.34 -3.31 0.11
CA THR A 162 -4.27 -4.30 0.23
C THR A 162 -4.24 -4.86 1.65
N TRP A 163 -3.41 -5.88 1.87
CA TRP A 163 -2.89 -6.20 3.19
C TRP A 163 -1.37 -6.35 3.10
N LEU A 164 -0.68 -6.21 4.22
CA LEU A 164 0.77 -6.12 4.25
C LEU A 164 1.34 -6.64 5.57
N VAL A 165 2.61 -6.98 5.56
CA VAL A 165 3.37 -7.38 6.72
C VAL A 165 4.68 -6.60 6.79
N LEU A 166 5.02 -6.14 7.98
CA LEU A 166 6.33 -5.53 8.25
C LEU A 166 7.40 -6.61 8.40
N GLY A 167 8.60 -6.33 7.93
CA GLY A 167 9.72 -7.26 8.01
C GLY A 167 11.06 -6.56 7.79
N ILE A 168 12.05 -7.36 7.48
CA ILE A 168 13.40 -6.89 7.19
C ILE A 168 13.66 -7.04 5.70
N GLY A 169 13.76 -5.91 4.99
CA GLY A 169 14.39 -5.85 3.68
C GLY A 169 15.90 -5.83 3.84
N TYR A 170 16.63 -6.59 3.03
CA TYR A 170 18.08 -6.69 3.18
C TYR A 170 18.80 -6.94 1.85
N ARG A 171 20.08 -6.56 1.79
CA ARG A 171 20.97 -6.89 0.67
C ARG A 171 21.67 -8.23 0.94
N LYS A 172 21.44 -9.23 0.09
CA LYS A 172 22.01 -10.59 0.22
C LYS A 172 23.53 -10.58 0.29
N SER A 173 24.20 -9.72 -0.49
CA SER A 173 25.65 -9.60 -0.53
C SER A 173 26.26 -8.97 0.74
N LYS A 174 25.45 -8.35 1.61
CA LYS A 174 25.89 -7.62 2.81
C LYS A 174 25.62 -8.37 4.12
N VAL A 175 24.84 -9.42 4.07
CA VAL A 175 24.53 -10.25 5.26
C VAL A 175 25.27 -11.58 5.22
N LYS A 176 25.66 -12.07 6.38
CA LYS A 176 26.31 -13.40 6.50
C LYS A 176 25.31 -14.56 6.41
N SER A 177 24.08 -14.29 6.81
CA SER A 177 22.93 -15.20 6.75
C SER A 177 21.65 -14.39 6.72
N VAL A 178 20.53 -15.00 6.33
CA VAL A 178 19.22 -14.36 6.37
C VAL A 178 18.96 -13.79 7.77
N PRO A 179 18.61 -12.48 7.91
CA PRO A 179 18.37 -11.84 9.21
C PRO A 179 16.98 -12.21 9.76
N ASP A 180 16.80 -13.46 10.18
CA ASP A 180 15.53 -14.06 10.60
C ASP A 180 15.03 -13.62 11.99
N SER A 181 15.57 -12.54 12.55
CA SER A 181 15.24 -11.97 13.85
C SER A 181 15.26 -10.46 13.80
N TRP A 182 14.46 -9.78 14.62
CA TRP A 182 14.49 -8.32 14.78
C TRP A 182 15.79 -7.81 15.42
N LYS A 183 16.62 -8.69 16.01
CA LYS A 183 17.85 -8.33 16.72
C LYS A 183 18.80 -7.45 15.93
N PRO A 184 19.11 -7.69 14.64
CA PRO A 184 20.01 -6.85 13.85
C PRO A 184 19.58 -5.39 13.76
N LEU A 185 18.26 -5.13 13.77
CA LEU A 185 17.71 -3.77 13.71
C LEU A 185 17.56 -3.12 15.10
N PHE A 186 17.29 -3.93 16.16
CA PHE A 186 16.79 -3.38 17.44
C PHE A 186 17.79 -3.49 18.61
N ASP A 187 18.75 -4.40 18.56
CA ASP A 187 19.71 -4.60 19.66
C ASP A 187 21.05 -5.20 19.17
N SER A 188 21.66 -4.51 18.20
CA SER A 188 22.95 -4.92 17.62
C SER A 188 23.68 -3.74 17.01
N ASP A 189 25.01 -3.77 17.07
CA ASP A 189 25.91 -2.85 16.38
C ASP A 189 26.54 -3.44 15.10
N GLU A 190 26.14 -4.68 14.73
CA GLU A 190 26.72 -5.41 13.60
C GLU A 190 26.60 -4.61 12.28
N TYR A 191 25.46 -3.92 12.08
CA TYR A 191 25.19 -3.11 10.89
C TYR A 191 25.16 -1.61 11.22
N LYS A 192 26.07 -1.17 12.11
CA LYS A 192 26.15 0.23 12.57
C LYS A 192 26.23 1.21 11.39
N GLY A 193 25.30 2.17 11.36
CA GLY A 193 25.18 3.18 10.30
C GLY A 193 24.67 2.63 8.97
N ARG A 194 24.24 1.36 8.92
CA ARG A 194 23.77 0.65 7.72
C ARG A 194 22.36 0.09 7.88
N ILE A 195 21.60 0.55 8.88
CA ILE A 195 20.20 0.17 9.10
C ILE A 195 19.30 1.39 9.05
N SER A 196 18.06 1.22 8.58
CA SER A 196 17.00 2.23 8.65
C SER A 196 15.75 1.65 9.27
N LEU A 197 15.02 2.46 10.03
CA LEU A 197 13.80 2.09 10.74
C LEU A 197 12.66 3.03 10.33
N LEU A 198 11.42 2.55 10.40
CA LEU A 198 10.24 3.39 10.17
C LEU A 198 10.14 4.52 11.21
N SER A 199 9.58 5.65 10.82
CA SER A 199 9.27 6.78 11.70
C SER A 199 7.85 6.74 12.26
N GLU A 200 7.00 5.77 11.89
CA GLU A 200 5.69 5.57 12.50
C GLU A 200 5.85 5.00 13.91
N ALA A 201 5.61 5.86 14.91
CA ALA A 201 5.86 5.54 16.30
C ALA A 201 5.10 4.29 16.76
N GLY A 202 3.81 4.18 16.41
CA GLY A 202 2.98 3.03 16.78
C GLY A 202 3.57 1.71 16.30
N ASP A 203 3.89 1.64 15.02
CA ASP A 203 4.42 0.43 14.37
C ASP A 203 5.78 0.04 14.97
N LEU A 204 6.66 1.03 15.13
CA LEU A 204 7.99 0.79 15.66
C LEU A 204 7.95 0.24 17.08
N PHE A 205 7.15 0.84 17.99
CA PHE A 205 7.00 0.33 19.36
C PHE A 205 6.38 -1.05 19.41
N ARG A 206 5.38 -1.35 18.58
CA ARG A 206 4.74 -2.66 18.48
C ARG A 206 5.73 -3.74 18.05
N LEU A 207 6.60 -3.44 17.07
CA LEU A 207 7.62 -4.38 16.60
C LEU A 207 8.74 -4.62 17.62
N TYR A 208 9.16 -3.60 18.36
CA TYR A 208 10.02 -3.83 19.52
C TYR A 208 9.33 -4.71 20.58
N GLY A 209 8.01 -4.55 20.75
CA GLY A 209 7.19 -5.45 21.57
C GLY A 209 7.27 -6.89 21.08
N LYS A 210 7.15 -7.14 19.76
CA LYS A 210 7.34 -8.50 19.17
C LYS A 210 8.72 -9.04 19.46
N TYR A 211 9.76 -8.24 19.31
CA TYR A 211 11.13 -8.64 19.67
C TYR A 211 11.26 -9.06 21.13
N LEU A 212 10.53 -8.41 22.03
CA LEU A 212 10.44 -8.77 23.45
C LEU A 212 9.48 -9.94 23.75
N GLY A 213 8.92 -10.58 22.73
CA GLY A 213 7.99 -11.73 22.87
C GLY A 213 6.57 -11.34 23.29
N LYS A 214 6.17 -10.08 23.07
CA LYS A 214 4.83 -9.58 23.41
C LYS A 214 3.91 -9.53 22.19
N SER A 215 2.60 -9.47 22.43
CA SER A 215 1.63 -9.12 21.41
C SER A 215 1.78 -7.64 21.00
N VAL A 216 1.55 -7.32 19.72
CA VAL A 216 1.53 -5.92 19.24
C VAL A 216 0.43 -5.09 19.92
N ASN A 217 -0.59 -5.76 20.48
CA ASN A 217 -1.79 -5.16 21.06
C ASN A 217 -1.77 -5.07 22.60
N ASP A 218 -0.78 -5.70 23.27
CA ASP A 218 -0.78 -5.86 24.74
C ASP A 218 0.37 -5.11 25.42
N LEU A 219 0.94 -4.10 24.75
CA LEU A 219 1.98 -3.27 25.36
C LEU A 219 1.39 -2.44 26.49
N THR A 220 2.20 -2.29 27.56
CA THR A 220 1.88 -1.48 28.74
C THR A 220 2.76 -0.23 28.76
N PRO A 221 2.43 0.80 29.57
CA PRO A 221 3.30 1.96 29.74
C PRO A 221 4.72 1.61 30.22
N ALA A 222 4.88 0.54 31.03
CA ALA A 222 6.19 0.05 31.45
C ALA A 222 6.98 -0.57 30.29
N ASP A 223 6.30 -1.21 29.33
CA ASP A 223 6.93 -1.73 28.13
C ASP A 223 7.41 -0.58 27.24
N ILE A 224 6.61 0.49 27.10
CA ILE A 224 7.00 1.67 26.33
C ILE A 224 8.27 2.30 26.92
N ALA A 225 8.34 2.45 28.25
CA ALA A 225 9.54 2.98 28.90
C ALA A 225 10.78 2.09 28.71
N THR A 226 10.59 0.78 28.63
CA THR A 226 11.67 -0.18 28.36
C THR A 226 12.13 -0.09 26.90
N ILE A 227 11.19 -0.08 25.96
CA ILE A 227 11.44 0.02 24.52
C ILE A 227 12.12 1.37 24.20
N GLU A 228 11.65 2.47 24.78
CA GLU A 228 12.29 3.79 24.62
C GLU A 228 13.79 3.75 24.95
N LYS A 229 14.17 3.12 26.08
CA LYS A 229 15.58 2.97 26.45
C LYS A 229 16.37 2.12 25.45
N MET A 230 15.74 1.05 24.92
CA MET A 230 16.36 0.22 23.89
C MET A 230 16.58 1.02 22.61
N MET A 231 15.58 1.78 22.18
CA MET A 231 15.66 2.63 20.98
C MET A 231 16.73 3.71 21.12
N ILE A 232 16.83 4.38 22.29
CA ILE A 232 17.88 5.36 22.58
C ILE A 232 19.27 4.71 22.49
N LYS A 233 19.44 3.50 23.02
CA LYS A 233 20.69 2.74 22.91
C LYS A 233 21.01 2.36 21.47
N GLN A 234 20.01 1.99 20.66
CA GLN A 234 20.17 1.57 19.26
C GLN A 234 20.36 2.75 18.31
N LYS A 235 19.78 3.92 18.61
CA LYS A 235 19.79 5.10 17.74
C LYS A 235 21.15 5.49 17.15
N PRO A 236 22.29 5.45 17.90
CA PRO A 236 23.60 5.77 17.34
C PRO A 236 24.05 4.84 16.19
N PHE A 237 23.37 3.71 16.01
CA PHE A 237 23.67 2.71 14.97
C PHE A 237 22.70 2.83 13.78
N VAL A 238 21.61 3.56 13.92
CA VAL A 238 20.60 3.80 12.90
C VAL A 238 21.04 4.92 11.97
N LYS A 239 21.03 4.67 10.66
CA LYS A 239 21.32 5.66 9.62
C LYS A 239 20.22 6.72 9.54
N ALA A 240 18.95 6.26 9.53
CA ALA A 240 17.79 7.11 9.40
C ALA A 240 16.55 6.46 10.04
N PHE A 241 15.64 7.32 10.51
CA PHE A 241 14.23 6.99 10.65
C PHE A 241 13.53 7.54 9.41
N HIS A 242 13.07 6.64 8.53
CA HIS A 242 12.44 7.00 7.26
C HIS A 242 10.90 6.99 7.39
N GLU A 243 10.24 7.71 6.53
CA GLU A 243 8.78 7.74 6.44
C GLU A 243 8.28 6.63 5.49
N ASP A 244 8.23 6.91 4.19
CA ASP A 244 7.75 5.98 3.15
C ASP A 244 8.80 5.80 2.04
N ASN A 245 10.09 5.72 2.40
CA ASN A 245 11.19 5.66 1.44
C ASN A 245 12.36 4.75 1.85
N GLY A 246 12.07 3.77 2.69
CA GLY A 246 13.09 2.81 3.16
C GLY A 246 13.64 1.94 2.03
N GLN A 247 12.79 1.51 1.11
CA GLN A 247 13.15 0.77 -0.09
C GLN A 247 14.15 1.57 -0.96
N ASP A 248 14.00 2.89 -1.03
CA ASP A 248 14.93 3.77 -1.74
C ASP A 248 16.33 3.78 -1.11
N LEU A 249 16.42 3.82 0.23
CA LEU A 249 17.69 3.77 0.96
C LEU A 249 18.41 2.42 0.73
N LEU A 250 17.63 1.33 0.73
CA LEU A 250 18.14 -0.03 0.47
C LEU A 250 18.61 -0.16 -0.99
N GLY A 251 17.79 0.27 -1.97
CA GLY A 251 18.12 0.20 -3.40
C GLY A 251 19.33 1.04 -3.80
N LYS A 252 19.52 2.21 -3.18
CA LYS A 252 20.71 3.05 -3.37
C LYS A 252 21.96 2.50 -2.65
N GLY A 253 21.82 1.42 -1.86
CA GLY A 253 22.91 0.87 -1.06
C GLY A 253 23.35 1.78 0.09
N GLU A 254 22.51 2.71 0.54
CA GLU A 254 22.79 3.56 1.70
C GLU A 254 22.68 2.81 3.02
N VAL A 255 21.81 1.78 3.04
CA VAL A 255 21.67 0.83 4.14
C VAL A 255 21.80 -0.60 3.63
N ASP A 256 22.08 -1.53 4.52
CA ASP A 256 22.17 -2.96 4.23
C ASP A 256 20.91 -3.71 4.70
N LEU A 257 20.26 -3.19 5.75
CA LEU A 257 19.00 -3.68 6.29
C LEU A 257 18.02 -2.52 6.50
N VAL A 258 16.74 -2.78 6.27
CA VAL A 258 15.66 -1.82 6.48
C VAL A 258 14.45 -2.50 7.12
N LEU A 259 13.81 -1.83 8.08
CA LEU A 259 12.47 -2.18 8.52
C LEU A 259 11.49 -1.64 7.49
N GLU A 260 10.79 -2.52 6.76
CA GLU A 260 9.96 -2.09 5.64
C GLU A 260 8.78 -3.03 5.41
N TYR A 261 7.86 -2.61 4.57
CA TYR A 261 6.71 -3.37 4.13
C TYR A 261 7.09 -4.34 3.01
N ASN A 262 6.47 -5.52 3.03
CA ASN A 262 6.79 -6.58 2.07
C ASN A 262 6.57 -6.19 0.60
N GLY A 263 5.55 -5.39 0.30
CA GLY A 263 5.24 -4.97 -1.08
C GLY A 263 6.31 -4.03 -1.65
N ASP A 264 6.81 -3.07 -0.86
CA ASP A 264 7.87 -2.13 -1.29
C ASP A 264 9.16 -2.87 -1.60
N ILE A 265 9.51 -3.85 -0.76
CA ILE A 265 10.67 -4.70 -1.04
C ILE A 265 10.41 -5.60 -2.25
N ALA A 266 9.19 -6.13 -2.43
CA ALA A 266 8.85 -6.91 -3.62
C ALA A 266 8.98 -6.08 -4.91
N GLN A 267 8.60 -4.79 -4.89
CA GLN A 267 8.83 -3.86 -6.01
C GLN A 267 10.33 -3.69 -6.28
N LEU A 268 11.13 -3.40 -5.24
CA LEU A 268 12.56 -3.22 -5.37
C LEU A 268 13.26 -4.48 -5.91
N MET A 269 12.82 -5.68 -5.51
CA MET A 269 13.35 -6.96 -6.00
C MET A 269 13.15 -7.18 -7.51
N THR A 270 12.24 -6.44 -8.15
CA THR A 270 12.11 -6.47 -9.62
C THR A 270 13.23 -5.72 -10.34
N GLU A 271 13.92 -4.84 -9.63
CA GLU A 271 14.99 -3.98 -10.15
C GLU A 271 16.40 -4.38 -9.64
N ASP A 272 16.46 -5.07 -8.49
CA ASP A 272 17.73 -5.41 -7.83
C ASP A 272 17.70 -6.85 -7.25
N ASP A 273 18.35 -7.76 -7.96
CA ASP A 273 18.47 -9.17 -7.57
C ASP A 273 19.24 -9.39 -6.25
N ASP A 274 19.99 -8.40 -5.74
CA ASP A 274 20.69 -8.49 -4.46
C ASP A 274 19.77 -8.25 -3.26
N VAL A 275 18.56 -7.75 -3.49
CA VAL A 275 17.58 -7.47 -2.43
C VAL A 275 16.73 -8.70 -2.14
N ASP A 276 16.32 -8.85 -0.87
CA ASP A 276 15.37 -9.86 -0.41
C ASP A 276 14.65 -9.39 0.86
N PHE A 277 13.65 -10.15 1.31
CA PHE A 277 12.82 -9.81 2.45
C PHE A 277 12.56 -11.03 3.35
N VAL A 278 12.47 -10.78 4.65
CA VAL A 278 12.13 -11.83 5.62
C VAL A 278 11.20 -11.28 6.72
N VAL A 279 10.21 -12.08 7.09
CA VAL A 279 9.44 -11.89 8.32
C VAL A 279 10.19 -12.55 9.48
N PRO A 280 10.61 -11.81 10.51
CA PRO A 280 11.37 -12.36 11.64
C PRO A 280 10.60 -13.42 12.42
N LYS A 281 11.32 -14.37 13.00
CA LYS A 281 10.77 -15.52 13.74
C LYS A 281 10.02 -15.17 15.03
N GLU A 282 10.22 -13.97 15.55
CA GLU A 282 9.44 -13.44 16.68
C GLU A 282 8.02 -13.11 16.26
N GLY A 283 7.76 -13.05 14.96
CA GLY A 283 6.53 -12.55 14.36
C GLY A 283 6.57 -11.05 14.09
N SER A 284 5.51 -10.53 13.53
CA SER A 284 5.43 -9.16 13.07
C SER A 284 4.03 -8.56 13.19
N GLN A 285 3.89 -7.33 12.74
CA GLN A 285 2.63 -6.63 12.59
C GLN A 285 2.09 -6.83 11.17
N LEU A 286 0.78 -7.02 11.10
CA LEU A 286 -0.03 -6.99 9.88
C LEU A 286 -0.81 -5.69 9.84
N ASN A 287 -0.93 -5.12 8.65
CA ASN A 287 -1.82 -4.01 8.38
C ASN A 287 -2.70 -4.35 7.16
N SER A 288 -3.80 -3.62 7.02
CA SER A 288 -4.63 -3.62 5.82
C SER A 288 -4.92 -2.17 5.47
N ASP A 289 -4.47 -1.75 4.31
CA ASP A 289 -4.82 -0.43 3.80
C ASP A 289 -6.18 -0.47 3.14
N THR A 290 -6.93 0.60 3.33
CA THR A 290 -8.36 0.61 3.03
C THR A 290 -8.76 1.88 2.31
N LEU A 291 -9.74 1.76 1.43
CA LEU A 291 -10.35 2.89 0.73
C LEU A 291 -11.50 3.44 1.58
N CYS A 292 -11.39 4.67 2.03
CA CYS A 292 -12.39 5.37 2.83
C CYS A 292 -12.84 6.67 2.18
N ILE A 293 -14.06 7.11 2.50
CA ILE A 293 -14.58 8.42 2.10
C ILE A 293 -14.54 9.33 3.34
N PRO A 294 -13.74 10.41 3.33
CA PRO A 294 -13.70 11.33 4.48
C PRO A 294 -14.99 12.14 4.57
N LYS A 295 -15.35 12.53 5.81
CA LYS A 295 -16.45 13.45 6.06
C LYS A 295 -16.24 14.76 5.30
N GLY A 296 -17.28 15.23 4.63
CA GLY A 296 -17.21 16.47 3.83
C GLY A 296 -16.50 16.27 2.49
N ALA A 297 -16.39 15.05 1.98
CA ALA A 297 -15.96 14.77 0.61
C ALA A 297 -16.83 15.56 -0.38
N PRO A 298 -16.24 16.37 -1.29
CA PRO A 298 -17.03 17.18 -2.22
C PRO A 298 -17.77 16.35 -3.28
N HIS A 299 -17.29 15.16 -3.63
CA HIS A 299 -17.86 14.33 -4.68
C HIS A 299 -18.10 12.88 -4.20
N PRO A 300 -19.00 12.66 -3.22
CA PRO A 300 -19.17 11.32 -2.59
C PRO A 300 -19.66 10.24 -3.55
N LYS A 301 -20.42 10.57 -4.59
CA LYS A 301 -20.86 9.58 -5.60
C LYS A 301 -19.72 9.19 -6.53
N ASN A 302 -18.88 10.14 -6.94
CA ASN A 302 -17.66 9.85 -7.70
C ASN A 302 -16.70 8.99 -6.87
N ALA A 303 -16.61 9.26 -5.55
CA ALA A 303 -15.82 8.46 -4.62
C ALA A 303 -16.29 6.99 -4.59
N HIS A 304 -17.59 6.74 -4.45
CA HIS A 304 -18.13 5.37 -4.52
C HIS A 304 -17.88 4.71 -5.88
N ALA A 305 -18.07 5.45 -6.98
CA ALA A 305 -17.80 4.93 -8.33
C ALA A 305 -16.31 4.57 -8.52
N PHE A 306 -15.40 5.38 -7.98
CA PHE A 306 -13.96 5.11 -8.01
C PHE A 306 -13.58 3.91 -7.14
N ILE A 307 -14.09 3.82 -5.91
CA ILE A 307 -13.89 2.65 -5.04
C ILE A 307 -14.40 1.39 -5.74
N ASN A 308 -15.61 1.43 -6.30
CA ASN A 308 -16.16 0.29 -7.04
C ASN A 308 -15.28 -0.10 -8.25
N TYR A 309 -14.73 0.88 -8.96
CA TYR A 309 -13.82 0.65 -10.08
C TYR A 309 -12.52 -0.03 -9.64
N LEU A 310 -11.90 0.43 -8.54
CA LEU A 310 -10.67 -0.18 -8.01
C LEU A 310 -10.89 -1.64 -7.56
N LEU A 311 -12.11 -2.00 -7.17
CA LEU A 311 -12.49 -3.37 -6.80
C LEU A 311 -12.90 -4.25 -7.99
N ASP A 312 -12.88 -3.75 -9.23
CA ASP A 312 -13.04 -4.60 -10.42
C ASP A 312 -11.87 -5.58 -10.53
N ALA A 313 -12.14 -6.80 -11.04
CA ALA A 313 -11.14 -7.86 -11.06
C ALA A 313 -9.94 -7.53 -11.97
N GLU A 314 -10.21 -7.01 -13.19
CA GLU A 314 -9.15 -6.67 -14.15
C GLU A 314 -8.40 -5.40 -13.71
N VAL A 315 -9.10 -4.43 -13.13
CA VAL A 315 -8.47 -3.22 -12.57
C VAL A 315 -7.61 -3.59 -11.37
N GLY A 316 -8.14 -4.38 -10.43
CA GLY A 316 -7.40 -4.87 -9.28
C GLY A 316 -6.17 -5.69 -9.67
N LYS A 317 -6.26 -6.50 -10.74
CA LYS A 317 -5.10 -7.20 -11.32
C LYS A 317 -4.03 -6.21 -11.76
N LYS A 318 -4.37 -5.21 -12.59
CA LYS A 318 -3.41 -4.20 -13.08
C LYS A 318 -2.73 -3.43 -11.94
N ILE A 319 -3.52 -3.04 -10.93
CA ILE A 319 -2.97 -2.40 -9.72
C ILE A 319 -1.96 -3.33 -9.06
N THR A 320 -2.36 -4.58 -8.79
CA THR A 320 -1.55 -5.57 -8.09
C THR A 320 -0.25 -5.90 -8.85
N GLU A 321 -0.29 -5.96 -10.19
CA GLU A 321 0.91 -6.15 -11.03
C GLU A 321 1.93 -5.00 -10.88
N THR A 322 1.45 -3.81 -10.55
CA THR A 322 2.31 -2.64 -10.34
C THR A 322 2.84 -2.58 -8.90
N ILE A 323 1.91 -2.66 -7.91
CA ILE A 323 2.27 -2.39 -6.52
C ILE A 323 2.85 -3.60 -5.78
N LEU A 324 2.65 -4.82 -6.30
CA LEU A 324 3.14 -6.10 -5.76
C LEU A 324 2.78 -6.39 -4.30
N TYR A 325 1.78 -5.70 -3.76
CA TYR A 325 1.22 -5.99 -2.46
C TYR A 325 0.19 -7.14 -2.53
N PRO A 326 0.01 -7.90 -1.45
CA PRO A 326 -1.03 -8.92 -1.39
C PRO A 326 -2.42 -8.30 -1.54
N THR A 327 -3.17 -8.73 -2.55
CA THR A 327 -4.52 -8.22 -2.79
C THR A 327 -5.57 -9.00 -2.00
N PRO A 328 -6.52 -8.30 -1.33
CA PRO A 328 -7.70 -8.91 -0.74
C PRO A 328 -8.81 -9.21 -1.78
N ASN A 329 -8.65 -8.78 -3.03
CA ASN A 329 -9.58 -9.03 -4.13
C ASN A 329 -9.34 -10.44 -4.70
N ALA A 330 -10.17 -11.41 -4.29
CA ALA A 330 -10.03 -12.81 -4.73
C ALA A 330 -10.18 -12.98 -6.25
N ALA A 331 -11.05 -12.18 -6.88
CA ALA A 331 -11.24 -12.21 -8.33
C ALA A 331 -10.00 -11.68 -9.06
N ALA A 332 -9.40 -10.59 -8.59
CA ALA A 332 -8.14 -10.07 -9.12
C ALA A 332 -6.99 -11.08 -8.90
N LYS A 333 -6.88 -11.64 -7.68
CA LYS A 333 -5.85 -12.65 -7.36
C LYS A 333 -5.94 -13.87 -8.27
N ALA A 334 -7.15 -14.31 -8.63
CA ALA A 334 -7.34 -15.44 -9.53
C ALA A 334 -6.70 -15.19 -10.91
N LEU A 335 -6.72 -13.94 -11.40
CA LEU A 335 -6.15 -13.50 -12.67
C LEU A 335 -4.63 -13.30 -12.64
N MET A 336 -4.02 -13.24 -11.46
CA MET A 336 -2.57 -13.04 -11.31
C MET A 336 -1.78 -14.27 -11.75
N PRO A 337 -0.54 -14.09 -12.27
CA PRO A 337 0.31 -15.21 -12.65
C PRO A 337 0.76 -16.03 -11.42
N ALA A 338 1.27 -17.24 -11.67
CA ALA A 338 1.70 -18.16 -10.62
C ALA A 338 2.86 -17.59 -9.79
N GLU A 339 3.75 -16.86 -10.42
CA GLU A 339 4.91 -16.20 -9.80
C GLU A 339 4.47 -15.25 -8.69
N TYR A 340 3.45 -14.44 -8.92
CA TYR A 340 2.89 -13.58 -7.88
C TYR A 340 2.26 -14.42 -6.75
N LYS A 341 1.41 -15.38 -7.09
CA LYS A 341 0.67 -16.19 -6.10
C LYS A 341 1.56 -17.02 -5.21
N ASN A 342 2.73 -17.42 -5.71
CA ASN A 342 3.70 -18.26 -5.02
C ASN A 342 4.92 -17.47 -4.49
N ASN A 343 4.95 -16.15 -4.63
CA ASN A 343 6.05 -15.34 -4.14
C ASN A 343 6.04 -15.28 -2.61
N PRO A 344 7.09 -15.79 -1.92
CA PRO A 344 7.12 -15.84 -0.46
C PRO A 344 7.32 -14.49 0.22
N VAL A 345 7.69 -13.46 -0.53
CA VAL A 345 7.75 -12.07 -0.05
C VAL A 345 6.35 -11.46 -0.03
N ILE A 346 5.57 -11.67 -1.10
CA ILE A 346 4.19 -11.18 -1.19
C ILE A 346 3.28 -11.99 -0.26
N PHE A 347 3.42 -13.32 -0.27
CA PHE A 347 2.64 -14.24 0.57
C PHE A 347 3.60 -15.06 1.46
N PRO A 348 4.05 -14.50 2.59
CA PRO A 348 4.97 -15.20 3.47
C PRO A 348 4.39 -16.56 3.92
N PRO A 349 5.25 -17.57 4.13
CA PRO A 349 4.81 -18.89 4.55
C PRO A 349 3.98 -18.87 5.84
N ALA A 350 2.99 -19.76 5.95
CA ALA A 350 2.08 -19.82 7.10
C ALA A 350 2.83 -19.91 8.45
N ALA A 351 4.00 -20.57 8.49
CA ALA A 351 4.83 -20.65 9.69
C ALA A 351 5.38 -19.27 10.12
N ALA A 352 5.75 -18.40 9.18
CA ALA A 352 6.20 -17.05 9.47
C ALA A 352 5.01 -16.17 9.93
N MET A 353 3.85 -16.37 9.31
CA MET A 353 2.63 -15.61 9.61
C MET A 353 1.96 -16.00 10.94
N ALA A 354 2.24 -17.19 11.48
CA ALA A 354 1.58 -17.74 12.68
C ALA A 354 1.73 -16.86 13.94
N LYS A 355 2.74 -15.99 13.99
CA LYS A 355 2.97 -15.05 15.09
C LYS A 355 2.73 -13.60 14.71
N CYS A 356 2.24 -13.34 13.50
CA CYS A 356 1.89 -12.01 13.05
C CYS A 356 0.48 -11.63 13.50
N GLU A 357 0.27 -10.37 13.82
CA GLU A 357 -0.98 -9.87 14.40
C GLU A 357 -1.38 -8.55 13.74
N TYR A 358 -2.66 -8.37 13.45
CA TYR A 358 -3.19 -7.05 13.06
C TYR A 358 -3.07 -6.07 14.22
N ALA A 359 -2.49 -4.90 13.94
CA ALA A 359 -2.49 -3.78 14.87
C ALA A 359 -3.91 -3.30 15.12
N LYS A 360 -4.21 -2.97 16.39
CA LYS A 360 -5.46 -2.35 16.83
C LYS A 360 -5.18 -0.94 17.35
N PHE A 361 -6.12 -0.04 17.15
CA PHE A 361 -6.03 1.28 17.74
C PHE A 361 -6.19 1.21 19.26
N ARG A 362 -5.21 1.76 19.98
CA ARG A 362 -5.16 1.84 21.44
C ARG A 362 -5.11 3.31 21.86
N PRO A 363 -6.28 3.95 22.11
CA PRO A 363 -6.34 5.39 22.40
C PRO A 363 -5.57 5.76 23.68
N ASP A 364 -5.44 4.83 24.62
CA ASP A 364 -4.66 4.98 25.85
C ASP A 364 -3.14 4.91 25.61
N MET A 365 -2.70 4.24 24.56
CA MET A 365 -1.29 4.02 24.25
C MET A 365 -0.73 4.99 23.21
N GLN A 366 -1.59 5.49 22.30
CA GLN A 366 -1.15 6.34 21.19
C GLN A 366 -0.31 7.56 21.62
N PRO A 367 -0.73 8.36 22.63
CA PRO A 367 0.10 9.47 23.10
C PRO A 367 1.44 9.01 23.66
N LEU A 368 1.49 7.84 24.30
CA LEU A 368 2.72 7.31 24.87
C LEU A 368 3.74 6.93 23.79
N TYR A 369 3.27 6.33 22.66
CA TYR A 369 4.14 6.06 21.51
C TYR A 369 4.73 7.35 20.94
N GLU A 370 3.89 8.35 20.67
CA GLU A 370 4.29 9.63 20.07
C GLU A 370 5.27 10.41 20.96
N GLU A 371 4.98 10.51 22.27
CA GLU A 371 5.85 11.19 23.24
C GLU A 371 7.19 10.48 23.43
N ALA A 372 7.18 9.15 23.57
CA ALA A 372 8.40 8.37 23.72
C ALA A 372 9.27 8.44 22.47
N PHE A 373 8.67 8.34 21.28
CA PHE A 373 9.41 8.46 20.02
C PHE A 373 10.01 9.87 19.83
N THR A 374 9.29 10.92 20.24
CA THR A 374 9.83 12.28 20.26
C THR A 374 11.08 12.38 21.12
N ARG A 375 11.10 11.76 22.33
CA ARG A 375 12.29 11.71 23.19
C ARG A 375 13.42 10.89 22.57
N VAL A 376 13.11 9.77 21.92
CA VAL A 376 14.10 8.97 21.16
C VAL A 376 14.73 9.82 20.06
N ARG A 377 13.95 10.58 19.31
CA ARG A 377 14.47 11.43 18.23
C ARG A 377 15.33 12.59 18.74
N ALA A 378 15.06 13.09 19.95
CA ALA A 378 15.77 14.20 20.58
C ALA A 378 17.06 13.78 21.33
N SER A 379 17.25 12.47 21.62
CA SER A 379 18.38 11.91 22.39
C SER A 379 19.73 11.95 21.66
#